data_649f3ef263229ddc8b88b80ff704f760
#
_entry.id   649f3ef263229ddc8b88b80ff704f760
#
_cell.length_a   1.000
_cell.length_b   1.000
_cell.length_c   1.000
_cell.angle_alpha   90.00
_cell.angle_beta   90.00
_cell.angle_gamma   90.00
#
_symmetry.space_group_name_H-M   'P 1'
#
loop_
_entity.id
_entity.type
_entity.pdbx_description
1 polymer ?
#
loop_
_entity_poly.entity_id
_entity_poly.type
_entity_poly.pdbx_seq_one_letter_code
_entity_poly.pdbx_strand_id
1 'polypeptide(L)'
;NKIGERLVERGHTVSIAESSTGGLISANLLSVAGASQFFLGGSVVYTLASRRVYLDLDREKLKGLKPLTEAMVLEFAASARAKLNATWGIAELGAAGPAGTPYGHGPGVSVIGVVGPKSASRTIETGSSNRIENMNAFTKAGLELLAEVLGVSIDR
;
A
#
# COMPACT_ATOMS: atom_id res chain seq x y z
N ASN A 1 9.42 16.37 5.54
CA ASN A 1 8.33 15.41 5.58
C ASN A 1 8.32 14.65 6.91
N LYS A 2 7.23 14.72 7.63
CA LYS A 2 7.12 14.15 8.99
C LYS A 2 7.16 12.64 9.03
N ILE A 3 6.68 11.96 8.00
CA ILE A 3 6.75 10.49 7.91
C ILE A 3 8.22 10.08 7.88
N GLY A 4 9.00 10.63 6.96
CA GLY A 4 10.42 10.31 6.81
C GLY A 4 11.21 10.64 8.07
N GLU A 5 10.98 11.80 8.65
CA GLU A 5 11.62 12.22 9.89
C GLU A 5 11.36 11.23 11.03
N ARG A 6 10.11 10.79 11.18
CA ARG A 6 9.74 9.84 12.24
C ARG A 6 10.38 8.46 12.00
N LEU A 7 10.43 8.01 10.76
CA LEU A 7 11.07 6.74 10.41
C LEU A 7 12.56 6.77 10.73
N VAL A 8 13.24 7.84 10.33
CA VAL A 8 14.67 8.01 10.62
C VAL A 8 14.92 8.08 12.13
N GLU A 9 14.14 8.89 12.83
CA GLU A 9 14.23 9.06 14.28
C GLU A 9 14.12 7.74 15.03
N ARG A 10 13.23 6.86 14.58
CA ARG A 10 13.02 5.55 15.20
C ARG A 10 13.94 4.44 14.66
N GLY A 11 14.69 4.72 13.60
CA GLY A 11 15.47 3.69 12.92
C GLY A 11 14.60 2.65 12.23
N HIS A 12 13.40 3.03 11.78
CA HIS A 12 12.43 2.15 11.14
C HIS A 12 12.60 2.16 9.63
N THR A 13 12.28 1.03 9.01
CA THR A 13 12.36 0.85 7.56
C THR A 13 11.01 0.45 6.99
N VAL A 14 10.82 0.68 5.68
CA VAL A 14 9.56 0.38 4.99
C VAL A 14 9.78 -0.45 3.74
N SER A 15 8.83 -1.33 3.46
CA SER A 15 8.72 -2.11 2.23
C SER A 15 7.29 -1.97 1.70
N ILE A 16 7.12 -1.70 0.41
CA ILE A 16 5.83 -1.32 -0.15
C ILE A 16 5.41 -2.32 -1.23
N ALA A 17 4.13 -2.68 -1.24
CA ALA A 17 3.51 -3.42 -2.34
C ALA A 17 2.32 -2.64 -2.87
N GLU A 18 2.39 -2.22 -4.12
CA GLU A 18 1.37 -1.38 -4.74
C GLU A 18 0.69 -2.12 -5.90
N SER A 19 -0.57 -1.89 -6.10
CA SER A 19 -1.31 -2.37 -7.25
C SER A 19 -1.76 -1.19 -8.11
N SER A 20 -2.96 -0.66 -7.88
CA SER A 20 -3.49 0.42 -8.71
C SER A 20 -2.79 1.77 -8.53
N THR A 21 -2.04 1.98 -7.47
CA THR A 21 -1.24 3.19 -7.29
C THR A 21 0.05 3.19 -8.11
N GLY A 22 0.45 2.05 -8.65
CA GLY A 22 1.48 1.96 -9.68
C GLY A 22 2.88 2.44 -9.32
N GLY A 23 3.21 2.51 -8.04
CA GLY A 23 4.50 3.02 -7.57
C GLY A 23 4.44 4.44 -7.00
N LEU A 24 3.27 5.07 -7.00
CA LEU A 24 3.14 6.45 -6.49
C LEU A 24 3.38 6.55 -4.98
N ILE A 25 3.00 5.55 -4.19
CA ILE A 25 3.30 5.56 -2.75
C ILE A 25 4.81 5.53 -2.55
N SER A 26 5.48 4.60 -3.22
CA SER A 26 6.95 4.48 -3.18
C SER A 26 7.64 5.76 -3.65
N ALA A 27 7.17 6.33 -4.77
CA ALA A 27 7.74 7.57 -5.31
C ALA A 27 7.62 8.73 -4.32
N ASN A 28 6.47 8.86 -3.66
CA ASN A 28 6.28 9.90 -2.65
C ASN A 28 7.23 9.74 -1.46
N LEU A 29 7.44 8.52 -0.99
CA LEU A 29 8.38 8.27 0.10
C LEU A 29 9.83 8.50 -0.34
N LEU A 30 10.17 8.10 -1.56
CA LEU A 30 11.51 8.31 -2.10
C LEU A 30 11.82 9.78 -2.40
N SER A 31 10.80 10.62 -2.55
CA SER A 31 10.99 12.06 -2.79
C SER A 31 11.50 12.81 -1.55
N VAL A 32 11.51 12.15 -0.41
CA VAL A 32 11.99 12.74 0.85
C VAL A 32 13.51 12.62 0.91
N ALA A 33 14.20 13.73 1.15
CA ALA A 33 15.65 13.71 1.33
C ALA A 33 16.00 12.79 2.50
N GLY A 34 17.01 11.93 2.32
CA GLY A 34 17.37 10.94 3.32
C GLY A 34 16.60 9.63 3.23
N ALA A 35 15.81 9.44 2.16
CA ALA A 35 15.00 8.23 1.98
C ALA A 35 15.82 6.92 2.06
N SER A 36 17.09 6.95 1.71
CA SER A 36 17.96 5.77 1.81
C SER A 36 18.09 5.22 3.24
N GLN A 37 17.75 6.03 4.24
CA GLN A 37 17.79 5.60 5.63
C GLN A 37 16.57 4.78 6.03
N PHE A 38 15.46 4.86 5.30
CA PHE A 38 14.22 4.17 5.69
C PHE A 38 13.57 3.35 4.57
N PHE A 39 13.78 3.69 3.31
CA PHE A 39 13.10 3.03 2.20
C PHE A 39 13.93 1.83 1.70
N LEU A 40 13.42 0.61 1.89
CA LEU A 40 14.13 -0.60 1.47
C LEU A 40 13.78 -1.02 0.05
N GLY A 41 12.54 -0.88 -0.35
CA GLY A 41 12.10 -1.30 -1.67
C GLY A 41 10.59 -1.30 -1.81
N GLY A 42 10.15 -1.41 -3.05
CA GLY A 42 8.75 -1.49 -3.38
C GLY A 42 8.54 -2.28 -4.66
N SER A 43 7.34 -2.84 -4.81
CA SER A 43 6.97 -3.59 -6.00
C SER A 43 5.57 -3.19 -6.46
N VAL A 44 5.34 -3.29 -7.78
CA VAL A 44 4.01 -3.10 -8.36
C VAL A 44 3.47 -4.48 -8.70
N VAL A 45 2.48 -4.91 -7.95
CA VAL A 45 1.95 -6.28 -8.00
C VAL A 45 0.54 -6.29 -8.58
N TYR A 46 0.41 -5.76 -9.77
CA TYR A 46 -0.87 -5.51 -10.42
C TYR A 46 -1.59 -6.79 -10.85
N THR A 47 -0.85 -7.80 -11.30
CA THR A 47 -1.40 -9.07 -11.81
C THR A 47 -1.21 -10.21 -10.82
N LEU A 48 -1.97 -11.29 -10.97
CA LEU A 48 -1.78 -12.49 -10.17
C LEU A 48 -0.36 -13.05 -10.33
N ALA A 49 0.19 -12.98 -11.55
CA ALA A 49 1.55 -13.42 -11.82
C ALA A 49 2.58 -12.62 -11.02
N SER A 50 2.45 -11.28 -10.99
CA SER A 50 3.37 -10.43 -10.24
C SER A 50 3.26 -10.65 -8.73
N ARG A 51 2.06 -10.89 -8.22
CA ARG A 51 1.82 -11.21 -6.80
C ARG A 51 2.55 -12.48 -6.38
N ARG A 52 2.48 -13.50 -7.24
CA ARG A 52 3.18 -14.77 -7.00
C ARG A 52 4.69 -14.59 -7.07
N VAL A 53 5.20 -13.90 -8.08
CA VAL A 53 6.64 -13.76 -8.31
C VAL A 53 7.30 -12.87 -7.27
N TYR A 54 6.71 -11.71 -6.98
CA TYR A 54 7.33 -10.72 -6.10
C TYR A 54 7.00 -10.87 -4.62
N LEU A 55 5.83 -11.43 -4.30
CA LEU A 55 5.38 -11.55 -2.91
C LEU A 55 5.19 -12.98 -2.44
N ASP A 56 5.38 -13.97 -3.30
CA ASP A 56 5.06 -15.37 -3.02
C ASP A 56 3.60 -15.59 -2.61
N LEU A 57 2.70 -14.73 -3.07
CA LEU A 57 1.28 -14.84 -2.78
C LEU A 57 0.56 -15.55 -3.92
N ASP A 58 0.47 -16.86 -3.81
CA ASP A 58 -0.27 -17.69 -4.75
C ASP A 58 -1.71 -17.91 -4.28
N ARG A 59 -2.48 -18.64 -5.09
CA ARG A 59 -3.89 -18.93 -4.76
C ARG A 59 -4.06 -19.66 -3.44
N GLU A 60 -3.14 -20.55 -3.11
CA GLU A 60 -3.23 -21.34 -1.88
C GLU A 60 -3.09 -20.45 -0.64
N LYS A 61 -2.12 -19.55 -0.66
CA LYS A 61 -1.90 -18.60 0.45
C LYS A 61 -3.03 -17.60 0.60
N LEU A 62 -3.70 -17.26 -0.49
CA LEU A 62 -4.81 -16.31 -0.50
C LEU A 62 -6.18 -16.98 -0.41
N LYS A 63 -6.22 -18.30 -0.23
CA LYS A 63 -7.45 -19.07 -0.17
C LYS A 63 -8.34 -18.58 0.98
N GLY A 64 -9.63 -18.39 0.65
CA GLY A 64 -10.60 -17.89 1.63
C GLY A 64 -10.66 -16.39 1.77
N LEU A 65 -9.72 -15.65 1.16
CA LEU A 65 -9.74 -14.19 1.19
C LEU A 65 -10.45 -13.66 -0.05
N LYS A 66 -11.30 -12.67 0.17
CA LYS A 66 -12.04 -12.02 -0.94
C LYS A 66 -11.22 -10.87 -1.53
N PRO A 67 -11.33 -10.65 -2.86
CA PRO A 67 -10.66 -9.51 -3.51
C PRO A 67 -11.09 -8.17 -2.92
N LEU A 68 -10.18 -7.19 -2.92
CA LEU A 68 -10.39 -5.83 -2.45
C LEU A 68 -10.96 -5.75 -1.03
N THR A 69 -10.48 -6.61 -0.15
CA THR A 69 -10.84 -6.54 1.27
C THR A 69 -9.64 -6.15 2.11
N GLU A 70 -9.90 -5.62 3.29
CA GLU A 70 -8.83 -5.25 4.22
C GLU A 70 -8.04 -6.48 4.67
N ALA A 71 -8.70 -7.62 4.85
CA ALA A 71 -8.02 -8.88 5.15
C ALA A 71 -7.03 -9.27 4.06
N MET A 72 -7.41 -9.11 2.79
CA MET A 72 -6.55 -9.41 1.66
C MET A 72 -5.32 -8.49 1.62
N VAL A 73 -5.52 -7.19 1.76
CA VAL A 73 -4.41 -6.23 1.66
C VAL A 73 -3.43 -6.36 2.82
N LEU A 74 -3.90 -6.78 3.99
CA LEU A 74 -3.01 -7.03 5.14
C LEU A 74 -2.05 -8.20 4.86
N GLU A 75 -2.48 -9.21 4.12
CA GLU A 75 -1.58 -10.29 3.68
C GLU A 75 -0.51 -9.78 2.73
N PHE A 76 -0.87 -8.86 1.84
CA PHE A 76 0.09 -8.23 0.93
C PHE A 76 1.11 -7.39 1.71
N ALA A 77 0.65 -6.60 2.66
CA ALA A 77 1.51 -5.78 3.51
C ALA A 77 2.46 -6.66 4.34
N ALA A 78 1.96 -7.75 4.91
CA ALA A 78 2.76 -8.69 5.68
C ALA A 78 3.84 -9.34 4.82
N SER A 79 3.51 -9.73 3.60
CA SER A 79 4.47 -10.32 2.67
C SER A 79 5.54 -9.31 2.25
N ALA A 80 5.15 -8.09 1.92
CA ALA A 80 6.11 -7.02 1.57
C ALA A 80 7.09 -6.77 2.72
N ARG A 81 6.58 -6.73 3.95
CA ARG A 81 7.40 -6.56 5.15
C ARG A 81 8.40 -7.69 5.30
N ALA A 82 7.95 -8.93 5.18
CA ALA A 82 8.77 -10.12 5.39
C ALA A 82 9.86 -10.25 4.33
N LYS A 83 9.56 -9.93 3.07
CA LYS A 83 10.50 -10.07 1.95
C LYS A 83 11.78 -9.28 2.14
N LEU A 84 11.70 -8.09 2.71
CA LEU A 84 12.85 -7.23 2.91
C LEU A 84 13.22 -7.08 4.39
N ASN A 85 12.58 -7.84 5.26
CA ASN A 85 12.78 -7.75 6.71
C ASN A 85 12.66 -6.29 7.19
N ALA A 86 11.61 -5.61 6.72
CA ALA A 86 11.35 -4.22 7.06
C ALA A 86 10.62 -4.09 8.40
N THR A 87 10.69 -2.90 9.01
CA THR A 87 9.90 -2.61 10.21
C THR A 87 8.42 -2.53 9.85
N TRP A 88 8.10 -1.90 8.71
CA TRP A 88 6.73 -1.69 8.24
C TRP A 88 6.56 -2.27 6.84
N GLY A 89 5.45 -2.96 6.62
CA GLY A 89 4.98 -3.30 5.29
C GLY A 89 3.73 -2.48 4.98
N ILE A 90 3.66 -1.89 3.79
CA ILE A 90 2.51 -1.13 3.33
C ILE A 90 2.04 -1.73 2.01
N ALA A 91 0.73 -1.91 1.85
CA ALA A 91 0.19 -2.42 0.60
C ALA A 91 -1.09 -1.69 0.19
N GLU A 92 -1.36 -1.68 -1.10
CA GLU A 92 -2.55 -1.07 -1.68
C GLU A 92 -3.08 -1.98 -2.79
N LEU A 93 -4.40 -2.21 -2.78
CA LEU A 93 -5.14 -2.91 -3.84
C LEU A 93 -6.32 -2.04 -4.21
N GLY A 94 -6.60 -1.86 -5.49
CA GLY A 94 -7.69 -0.98 -5.86
C GLY A 94 -8.22 -1.20 -7.27
N ALA A 95 -9.37 -0.56 -7.52
CA ALA A 95 -10.01 -0.45 -8.82
C ALA A 95 -10.04 1.02 -9.20
N ALA A 96 -9.02 1.46 -9.95
CA ALA A 96 -8.88 2.88 -10.31
C ALA A 96 -9.88 3.33 -11.38
N GLY A 97 -10.40 2.40 -12.17
CA GLY A 97 -11.39 2.72 -13.21
C GLY A 97 -10.79 2.90 -14.61
N PRO A 98 -11.61 3.33 -15.58
CA PRO A 98 -13.03 3.67 -15.47
C PRO A 98 -13.97 2.48 -15.22
N ALA A 99 -13.56 1.27 -15.55
CA ALA A 99 -14.35 0.06 -15.31
C ALA A 99 -14.16 -0.42 -13.86
N GLY A 100 -15.18 -1.08 -13.32
CA GLY A 100 -15.05 -1.78 -12.05
C GLY A 100 -14.29 -3.10 -12.21
N THR A 101 -14.26 -3.89 -11.14
CA THR A 101 -13.61 -5.20 -11.17
C THR A 101 -14.59 -6.28 -11.63
N PRO A 102 -14.06 -7.45 -12.13
CA PRO A 102 -14.91 -8.59 -12.44
C PRO A 102 -15.58 -9.21 -11.19
N TYR A 103 -15.23 -8.75 -10.00
CA TYR A 103 -15.76 -9.25 -8.74
C TYR A 103 -16.94 -8.43 -8.20
N GLY A 104 -17.46 -7.47 -8.98
CA GLY A 104 -18.62 -6.66 -8.60
C GLY A 104 -18.30 -5.33 -7.95
N HIS A 105 -17.04 -4.95 -7.87
CA HIS A 105 -16.66 -3.62 -7.34
C HIS A 105 -16.74 -2.57 -8.42
N GLY A 106 -17.31 -1.42 -8.10
CA GLY A 106 -17.26 -0.25 -8.97
C GLY A 106 -15.87 0.39 -8.95
N PRO A 107 -15.63 1.37 -9.86
CA PRO A 107 -14.36 2.10 -9.85
C PRO A 107 -14.29 3.03 -8.63
N GLY A 108 -13.07 3.37 -8.21
CA GLY A 108 -12.86 4.28 -7.10
C GLY A 108 -12.78 3.62 -5.73
N VAL A 109 -12.65 2.30 -5.68
CA VAL A 109 -12.49 1.55 -4.42
C VAL A 109 -11.04 1.11 -4.27
N SER A 110 -10.47 1.32 -3.10
CA SER A 110 -9.14 0.82 -2.74
C SER A 110 -9.12 0.38 -1.29
N VAL A 111 -8.30 -0.63 -1.01
CA VAL A 111 -7.97 -1.05 0.35
C VAL A 111 -6.50 -0.84 0.59
N ILE A 112 -6.16 -0.36 1.77
CA ILE A 112 -4.79 -0.08 2.17
C ILE A 112 -4.53 -0.78 3.49
N GLY A 113 -3.34 -1.38 3.61
CA GLY A 113 -2.92 -2.04 4.83
C GLY A 113 -1.52 -1.65 5.23
N VAL A 114 -1.29 -1.57 6.53
CA VAL A 114 0.01 -1.35 7.13
C VAL A 114 0.20 -2.39 8.21
N VAL A 115 1.32 -3.09 8.17
CA VAL A 115 1.68 -4.14 9.13
C VAL A 115 3.06 -3.83 9.71
N GLY A 116 3.19 -3.95 11.00
CA GLY A 116 4.44 -3.69 11.69
C GLY A 116 4.25 -3.66 13.19
N PRO A 117 4.92 -2.75 13.92
CA PRO A 117 4.69 -2.58 15.37
C PRO A 117 3.23 -2.31 15.72
N LYS A 118 2.48 -1.70 14.80
CA LYS A 118 1.03 -1.59 14.84
C LYS A 118 0.52 -2.03 13.47
N SER A 119 -0.70 -2.56 13.41
CA SER A 119 -1.34 -2.90 12.15
C SER A 119 -2.62 -2.10 12.00
N ALA A 120 -2.89 -1.65 10.79
CA ALA A 120 -4.10 -0.90 10.47
C ALA A 120 -4.48 -1.15 9.02
N SER A 121 -5.75 -0.98 8.73
CA SER A 121 -6.25 -1.09 7.37
C SER A 121 -7.40 -0.11 7.16
N ARG A 122 -7.69 0.20 5.89
CA ARG A 122 -8.72 1.14 5.53
C ARG A 122 -9.26 0.80 4.14
N THR A 123 -10.56 0.97 3.97
CA THR A 123 -11.22 0.94 2.66
C THR A 123 -11.58 2.37 2.27
N ILE A 124 -11.33 2.73 1.02
CA ILE A 124 -11.61 4.06 0.48
C ILE A 124 -12.52 3.93 -0.71
N GLU A 125 -13.52 4.79 -0.76
CA GLU A 125 -14.44 4.89 -1.89
C GLU A 125 -14.49 6.35 -2.32
N THR A 126 -14.06 6.65 -3.55
CA THR A 126 -14.01 8.03 -4.06
C THR A 126 -15.28 8.44 -4.79
N GLY A 127 -16.04 7.47 -5.29
CA GLY A 127 -17.19 7.74 -6.14
C GLY A 127 -16.82 8.22 -7.54
N SER A 128 -15.53 8.31 -7.86
CA SER A 128 -15.04 8.75 -9.17
C SER A 128 -14.72 7.57 -10.07
N SER A 129 -14.88 7.74 -11.38
CA SER A 129 -14.41 6.80 -12.39
C SER A 129 -13.14 7.29 -13.09
N ASN A 130 -12.60 8.44 -12.68
CA ASN A 130 -11.38 9.00 -13.27
C ASN A 130 -10.17 8.25 -12.72
N ARG A 131 -9.46 7.53 -13.60
CA ARG A 131 -8.38 6.63 -13.23
C ARG A 131 -7.23 7.35 -12.53
N ILE A 132 -6.79 8.47 -13.06
CA ILE A 132 -5.65 9.23 -12.50
C ILE A 132 -6.02 9.84 -11.15
N GLU A 133 -7.22 10.43 -11.04
CA GLU A 133 -7.70 10.97 -9.76
C GLU A 133 -7.75 9.89 -8.69
N ASN A 134 -8.23 8.69 -9.05
CA ASN A 134 -8.30 7.56 -8.12
C ASN A 134 -6.92 7.09 -7.70
N MET A 135 -5.98 6.97 -8.64
CA MET A 135 -4.60 6.61 -8.29
C MET A 135 -4.00 7.59 -7.28
N ASN A 136 -4.22 8.87 -7.47
CA ASN A 136 -3.73 9.91 -6.56
C ASN A 136 -4.45 9.87 -5.19
N ALA A 137 -5.77 9.67 -5.19
CA ALA A 137 -6.54 9.58 -3.95
C ALA A 137 -6.13 8.35 -3.13
N PHE A 138 -5.91 7.21 -3.77
CA PHE A 138 -5.47 5.99 -3.11
C PHE A 138 -4.06 6.15 -2.53
N THR A 139 -3.18 6.81 -3.26
CA THR A 139 -1.82 7.13 -2.81
C THR A 139 -1.84 7.98 -1.55
N LYS A 140 -2.64 9.06 -1.58
CA LYS A 140 -2.81 9.95 -0.44
C LYS A 140 -3.30 9.19 0.80
N ALA A 141 -4.31 8.36 0.60
CA ALA A 141 -4.87 7.56 1.69
C ALA A 141 -3.86 6.58 2.29
N GLY A 142 -3.01 5.98 1.45
CA GLY A 142 -1.93 5.11 1.91
C GLY A 142 -0.92 5.86 2.77
N LEU A 143 -0.52 7.04 2.34
CA LEU A 143 0.40 7.88 3.11
C LEU A 143 -0.25 8.36 4.42
N GLU A 144 -1.52 8.73 4.39
CA GLU A 144 -2.26 9.12 5.59
C GLU A 144 -2.34 7.99 6.62
N LEU A 145 -2.59 6.76 6.17
CA LEU A 145 -2.65 5.61 7.07
C LEU A 145 -1.28 5.34 7.70
N LEU A 146 -0.21 5.42 6.92
CA LEU A 146 1.15 5.28 7.45
C LEU A 146 1.45 6.37 8.48
N ALA A 147 1.07 7.62 8.19
CA ALA A 147 1.24 8.72 9.12
C ALA A 147 0.49 8.47 10.45
N GLU A 148 -0.73 7.97 10.37
CA GLU A 148 -1.52 7.65 11.58
C GLU A 148 -0.82 6.62 12.46
N VAL A 149 -0.34 5.51 11.90
CA VAL A 149 0.34 4.49 12.71
C VAL A 149 1.67 4.98 13.26
N LEU A 150 2.31 5.93 12.61
CA LEU A 150 3.53 6.58 13.08
C LEU A 150 3.25 7.72 14.08
N GLY A 151 2.01 8.13 14.22
CA GLY A 151 1.63 9.21 15.12
C GLY A 151 2.04 10.61 14.65
N VAL A 152 2.10 10.82 13.33
CA VAL A 152 2.45 12.12 12.75
C VAL A 152 1.32 12.63 11.85
N SER A 153 1.31 13.94 11.60
CA SER A 153 0.38 14.55 10.64
C SER A 153 1.06 14.68 9.28
N ILE A 154 0.27 14.58 8.22
CA ILE A 154 0.78 14.88 6.89
C ILE A 154 0.68 16.38 6.67
N ASP A 155 1.80 17.00 6.35
CA ASP A 155 1.86 18.41 5.98
C ASP A 155 1.33 18.60 4.56
N ARG A 156 0.61 19.67 4.36
CA ARG A 156 0.01 20.01 3.08
C ARG A 156 0.56 21.30 2.54
#